data_1ad6c27b34772201c4fbb6dfcc489230
#
_entry.id   1ad6c27b34772201c4fbb6dfcc489230
#
_cell.length_a   1.000
_cell.length_b   1.000
_cell.length_c   1.000
_cell.angle_alpha   90.00
_cell.angle_beta   90.00
_cell.angle_gamma   90.00
#
_symmetry.space_group_name_H-M   'P 1'
#
loop_
_entity.id
_entity.type
_entity.pdbx_description
1 polymer ?
#
loop_
_entity_poly.entity_id
_entity_poly.type
_entity_poly.pdbx_seq_one_letter_code
_entity_poly.pdbx_strand_id
1 'polypeptide(L)'
;MLFRSVIYRSFVTNSYTNIASNGSFNALVNSGIIHPTAVLICPFIGATPNVGFGDFQWKSPFDTCPATMSPLSLTNLQVGIGGQNVLNSTLNMTYENFLQQVNLAEQLTSSDFGVSTGLISQSYWEMSKWYFVNVERGILADKLQPRNINVSFTNNSNVPIDVIIFTFYSDQLTIDVETGIVTK
;
A
#
# COMPACT_ATOMS: atom_id res chain seq x y z
N MET A 1 31.46 6.62 24.40
CA MET A 1 30.85 6.71 23.07
C MET A 1 29.33 6.66 23.23
N LEU A 2 28.68 7.78 23.00
CA LEU A 2 27.22 7.90 23.22
C LEU A 2 26.54 7.93 21.85
N PHE A 3 25.80 6.87 21.53
CA PHE A 3 25.02 6.79 20.31
C PHE A 3 23.55 7.15 20.57
N ARG A 4 22.96 7.95 19.72
CA ARG A 4 21.51 8.15 19.65
C ARG A 4 20.96 7.48 18.40
N SER A 5 19.93 6.71 18.62
CA SER A 5 19.20 6.04 17.54
C SER A 5 17.91 6.79 17.23
N VAL A 6 17.69 7.08 15.97
CA VAL A 6 16.47 7.71 15.46
C VAL A 6 15.80 6.76 14.50
N ILE A 7 14.60 6.31 14.86
CA ILE A 7 13.75 5.52 13.97
C ILE A 7 12.95 6.48 13.11
N TYR A 8 12.94 6.26 11.81
CA TYR A 8 12.14 7.03 10.87
C TYR A 8 11.36 6.11 9.94
N ARG A 9 10.29 6.65 9.36
CA ARG A 9 9.48 5.95 8.37
C ARG A 9 9.90 6.36 6.97
N SER A 10 9.90 5.40 6.08
CA SER A 10 10.15 5.61 4.66
C SER A 10 9.24 4.71 3.83
N PHE A 11 9.24 4.92 2.53
CA PHE A 11 8.50 4.06 1.62
C PHE A 11 9.24 3.91 0.29
N VAL A 12 8.96 2.81 -0.38
CA VAL A 12 9.37 2.53 -1.76
C VAL A 12 8.12 2.43 -2.61
N THR A 13 8.19 2.95 -3.82
CA THR A 13 7.09 2.96 -4.77
C THR A 13 7.41 2.09 -5.97
N ASN A 14 6.45 1.25 -6.35
CA ASN A 14 6.49 0.45 -7.58
C ASN A 14 5.24 0.74 -8.40
N SER A 15 5.38 0.83 -9.71
CA SER A 15 4.26 1.03 -10.63
C SER A 15 4.16 -0.12 -11.63
N TYR A 16 2.94 -0.53 -11.89
CA TYR A 16 2.60 -1.57 -12.85
C TYR A 16 1.47 -1.08 -13.74
N THR A 17 1.62 -1.25 -15.03
CA THR A 17 0.68 -0.70 -16.01
C THR A 17 -0.02 -1.79 -16.79
N ASN A 18 -1.21 -1.46 -17.29
CA ASN A 18 -1.97 -2.28 -18.22
C ASN A 18 -2.33 -3.68 -17.69
N ILE A 19 -2.77 -3.77 -16.44
CA ILE A 19 -3.31 -5.02 -15.89
C ILE A 19 -4.70 -5.22 -16.48
N ALA A 20 -4.85 -6.24 -17.32
CA ALA A 20 -6.07 -6.49 -18.07
C ALA A 20 -7.30 -6.65 -17.15
N SER A 21 -8.49 -6.28 -17.67
CA SER A 21 -9.76 -6.59 -17.03
C SER A 21 -9.89 -8.10 -16.81
N ASN A 22 -10.35 -8.50 -15.63
CA ASN A 22 -10.40 -9.89 -15.14
C ASN A 22 -9.03 -10.61 -15.14
N GLY A 23 -7.94 -9.86 -15.27
CA GLY A 23 -6.57 -10.37 -15.23
C GLY A 23 -6.09 -10.61 -13.80
N SER A 24 -5.31 -11.67 -13.62
CA SER A 24 -4.61 -11.93 -12.35
C SER A 24 -3.27 -11.20 -12.35
N PHE A 25 -2.99 -10.54 -11.25
CA PHE A 25 -1.72 -9.88 -10.96
C PHE A 25 -0.98 -10.66 -9.89
N ASN A 26 0.32 -10.88 -10.08
CA ASN A 26 1.21 -11.43 -9.07
C ASN A 26 2.61 -10.91 -9.34
N ALA A 27 3.13 -10.11 -8.44
CA ALA A 27 4.46 -9.51 -8.60
C ALA A 27 5.26 -9.51 -7.29
N LEU A 28 6.56 -9.70 -7.44
CA LEU A 28 7.54 -9.38 -6.41
C LEU A 28 7.70 -7.86 -6.39
N VAL A 29 7.13 -7.22 -5.37
CA VAL A 29 7.14 -5.75 -5.26
C VAL A 29 8.48 -5.26 -4.72
N ASN A 30 9.04 -5.97 -3.76
CA ASN A 30 10.34 -5.63 -3.20
C ASN A 30 11.08 -6.85 -2.65
N SER A 31 12.41 -6.83 -2.70
CA SER A 31 13.26 -7.94 -2.25
C SER A 31 14.29 -7.57 -1.19
N GLY A 32 14.32 -6.33 -0.72
CA GLY A 32 15.43 -5.86 0.14
C GLY A 32 15.00 -5.04 1.36
N ILE A 33 13.71 -4.98 1.66
CA ILE A 33 13.21 -4.18 2.78
C ILE A 33 13.34 -4.95 4.08
N ILE A 34 13.96 -4.29 5.04
CA ILE A 34 14.01 -4.69 6.44
C ILE A 34 12.87 -3.95 7.14
N HIS A 35 12.12 -4.59 8.02
CA HIS A 35 11.00 -4.01 8.78
C HIS A 35 9.88 -3.39 7.93
N PRO A 36 9.29 -4.09 6.95
CA PRO A 36 8.08 -3.59 6.29
C PRO A 36 6.95 -3.48 7.30
N THR A 37 6.19 -2.38 7.23
CA THR A 37 5.09 -2.09 8.16
C THR A 37 3.73 -2.17 7.49
N ALA A 38 3.63 -1.70 6.26
CA ALA A 38 2.38 -1.70 5.52
C ALA A 38 2.60 -1.70 4.00
N VAL A 39 1.60 -2.15 3.28
CA VAL A 39 1.52 -2.05 1.82
C VAL A 39 0.23 -1.32 1.47
N LEU A 40 0.35 -0.23 0.69
CA LEU A 40 -0.78 0.51 0.14
C LEU A 40 -0.81 0.31 -1.37
N ILE A 41 -1.94 -0.14 -1.89
CA ILE A 41 -2.16 -0.41 -3.30
C ILE A 41 -3.17 0.59 -3.82
N CYS A 42 -2.76 1.42 -4.78
CA CYS A 42 -3.57 2.45 -5.40
C CYS A 42 -3.82 2.09 -6.86
N PRO A 43 -4.98 1.53 -7.21
CA PRO A 43 -5.34 1.27 -8.59
C PRO A 43 -5.89 2.54 -9.26
N PHE A 44 -5.58 2.69 -10.53
CA PHE A 44 -6.06 3.75 -11.41
C PHE A 44 -6.59 3.14 -12.69
N ILE A 45 -7.53 3.80 -13.32
CA ILE A 45 -8.01 3.39 -14.64
C ILE A 45 -6.85 3.57 -15.62
N GLY A 46 -6.46 2.48 -16.29
CA GLY A 46 -5.39 2.52 -17.28
C GLY A 46 -5.75 3.40 -18.48
N ALA A 47 -4.73 4.04 -19.05
CA ALA A 47 -4.86 4.86 -20.25
C ALA A 47 -5.19 3.98 -21.46
N THR A 48 -6.46 3.60 -21.64
CA THR A 48 -6.92 3.03 -22.90
C THR A 48 -7.46 4.14 -23.79
N PRO A 49 -7.02 4.27 -25.05
CA PRO A 49 -7.39 5.38 -25.94
C PRO A 49 -8.89 5.50 -26.21
N ASN A 50 -9.69 4.52 -25.86
CA ASN A 50 -11.10 4.42 -26.23
C ASN A 50 -12.11 4.60 -25.08
N VAL A 51 -11.68 4.86 -23.87
CA VAL A 51 -12.61 4.87 -22.72
C VAL A 51 -13.01 6.27 -22.26
N GLY A 52 -12.49 7.33 -22.85
CA GLY A 52 -12.86 8.71 -22.52
C GLY A 52 -12.45 9.20 -21.11
N PHE A 53 -11.82 8.34 -20.34
CA PHE A 53 -11.34 8.61 -18.98
C PHE A 53 -9.83 8.87 -19.00
N GLY A 54 -9.35 9.84 -19.75
CA GLY A 54 -7.91 10.07 -19.88
C GLY A 54 -7.13 10.09 -18.56
N ASP A 55 -5.89 9.74 -18.60
CA ASP A 55 -4.79 9.76 -17.62
C ASP A 55 -5.15 10.06 -16.16
N PHE A 56 -5.92 9.19 -15.52
CA PHE A 56 -6.26 9.34 -14.10
C PHE A 56 -5.08 9.08 -13.15
N GLN A 57 -3.99 8.51 -13.61
CA GLN A 57 -2.78 8.32 -12.80
C GLN A 57 -2.24 9.62 -12.21
N TRP A 58 -2.39 10.71 -12.94
CA TRP A 58 -1.83 12.00 -12.59
C TRP A 58 -2.85 12.97 -11.99
N LYS A 59 -4.11 12.56 -11.87
CA LYS A 59 -5.13 13.40 -11.25
C LYS A 59 -5.17 13.16 -9.76
N SER A 60 -5.28 14.25 -9.02
CA SER A 60 -5.54 14.17 -7.59
C SER A 60 -6.83 13.39 -7.34
N PRO A 61 -6.88 12.50 -6.35
CA PRO A 61 -8.14 11.88 -5.94
C PRO A 61 -9.21 12.91 -5.54
N PHE A 62 -8.81 14.12 -5.22
CA PHE A 62 -9.73 15.22 -4.92
C PHE A 62 -10.34 15.89 -6.16
N ASP A 63 -9.81 15.62 -7.35
CA ASP A 63 -10.34 16.13 -8.62
C ASP A 63 -11.38 15.21 -9.26
N THR A 64 -11.65 14.05 -8.65
CA THR A 64 -12.67 13.14 -9.16
C THR A 64 -14.06 13.64 -8.84
N CYS A 65 -14.94 13.60 -9.82
CA CYS A 65 -16.36 13.99 -9.63
C CYS A 65 -17.01 13.03 -8.62
N PRO A 66 -17.55 13.52 -7.52
CA PRO A 66 -18.16 12.68 -6.46
C PRO A 66 -19.45 11.98 -6.90
N ALA A 67 -19.95 12.24 -8.10
CA ALA A 67 -21.21 11.67 -8.60
C ALA A 67 -21.04 10.27 -9.23
N THR A 68 -19.84 9.78 -9.42
CA THR A 68 -19.60 8.48 -10.06
C THR A 68 -18.79 7.57 -9.15
N MET A 69 -19.36 6.42 -8.78
CA MET A 69 -18.62 5.38 -8.09
C MET A 69 -17.46 4.88 -8.99
N SER A 70 -16.31 4.69 -8.38
CA SER A 70 -15.16 4.14 -9.09
C SER A 70 -15.51 2.73 -9.63
N PRO A 71 -15.29 2.44 -10.92
CA PRO A 71 -15.43 1.10 -11.46
C PRO A 71 -14.33 0.15 -10.96
N LEU A 72 -13.35 0.67 -10.22
CA LEU A 72 -12.20 -0.10 -9.74
C LEU A 72 -12.62 -1.12 -8.69
N SER A 73 -12.23 -2.36 -8.91
CA SER A 73 -12.47 -3.46 -7.98
C SER A 73 -11.32 -4.46 -8.06
N LEU A 74 -10.66 -4.68 -6.94
CA LEU A 74 -9.68 -5.74 -6.78
C LEU A 74 -10.26 -6.83 -5.89
N THR A 75 -10.14 -8.07 -6.33
CA THR A 75 -10.59 -9.25 -5.58
C THR A 75 -9.41 -10.19 -5.34
N ASN A 76 -9.58 -11.13 -4.43
CA ASN A 76 -8.56 -12.12 -4.09
C ASN A 76 -7.22 -11.49 -3.68
N LEU A 77 -7.27 -10.34 -3.02
CA LEU A 77 -6.07 -9.64 -2.58
C LEU A 77 -5.31 -10.48 -1.54
N GLN A 78 -4.02 -10.64 -1.78
CA GLN A 78 -3.10 -11.27 -0.86
C GLN A 78 -1.76 -10.54 -0.88
N VAL A 79 -1.16 -10.40 0.27
CA VAL A 79 0.21 -9.91 0.44
C VAL A 79 1.02 -10.99 1.13
N GLY A 80 2.16 -11.32 0.55
CA GLY A 80 3.10 -12.30 1.09
C GLY A 80 4.41 -11.64 1.51
N ILE A 81 4.97 -12.07 2.63
CA ILE A 81 6.27 -11.63 3.13
C ILE A 81 7.13 -12.84 3.43
N GLY A 82 8.33 -12.89 2.82
CA GLY A 82 9.26 -14.00 3.03
C GLY A 82 8.66 -15.35 2.67
N GLY A 83 7.74 -15.39 1.71
CA GLY A 83 7.05 -16.61 1.27
C GLY A 83 5.83 -17.00 2.13
N GLN A 84 5.47 -16.20 3.13
CA GLN A 84 4.29 -16.45 3.96
C GLN A 84 3.20 -15.42 3.67
N ASN A 85 1.97 -15.87 3.60
CA ASN A 85 0.83 -14.98 3.41
C ASN A 85 0.53 -14.21 4.70
N VAL A 86 0.35 -12.91 4.58
CA VAL A 86 0.00 -12.02 5.71
C VAL A 86 -1.48 -12.15 6.07
N LEU A 87 -2.32 -12.27 5.05
CA LEU A 87 -3.75 -12.47 5.25
C LEU A 87 -4.05 -13.97 5.35
N ASN A 88 -4.86 -14.37 6.33
CA ASN A 88 -5.25 -15.77 6.53
C ASN A 88 -6.04 -16.35 5.36
N SER A 89 -6.73 -15.48 4.63
CA SER A 89 -7.46 -15.79 3.40
C SER A 89 -7.31 -14.63 2.42
N THR A 90 -7.55 -14.90 1.14
CA THR A 90 -7.63 -13.81 0.15
C THR A 90 -8.77 -12.87 0.51
N LEU A 91 -8.52 -11.57 0.39
CA LEU A 91 -9.44 -10.53 0.85
C LEU A 91 -10.12 -9.83 -0.33
N ASN A 92 -11.45 -9.71 -0.25
CA ASN A 92 -12.20 -8.73 -1.01
C ASN A 92 -12.42 -7.52 -0.09
N MET A 93 -11.56 -6.51 -0.20
CA MET A 93 -11.52 -5.42 0.77
C MET A 93 -12.76 -4.54 0.66
N THR A 94 -13.47 -4.41 1.77
CA THR A 94 -14.52 -3.42 1.99
C THR A 94 -13.94 -2.22 2.76
N TYR A 95 -14.74 -1.16 2.92
CA TYR A 95 -14.33 -0.01 3.72
C TYR A 95 -14.02 -0.38 5.18
N GLU A 96 -14.83 -1.27 5.76
CA GLU A 96 -14.61 -1.76 7.13
C GLU A 96 -13.29 -2.54 7.24
N ASN A 97 -12.97 -3.37 6.26
CA ASN A 97 -11.70 -4.08 6.21
C ASN A 97 -10.52 -3.12 6.05
N PHE A 98 -10.68 -2.08 5.22
CA PHE A 98 -9.68 -1.02 5.09
C PHE A 98 -9.43 -0.32 6.43
N LEU A 99 -10.50 0.12 7.12
CA LEU A 99 -10.39 0.73 8.45
C LEU A 99 -9.73 -0.21 9.46
N GLN A 100 -10.11 -1.49 9.46
CA GLN A 100 -9.51 -2.48 10.33
C GLN A 100 -8.00 -2.61 10.08
N GLN A 101 -7.57 -2.70 8.84
CA GLN A 101 -6.16 -2.80 8.50
C GLN A 101 -5.37 -1.54 8.89
N VAL A 102 -5.95 -0.35 8.69
CA VAL A 102 -5.33 0.91 9.11
C VAL A 102 -5.20 0.98 10.64
N ASN A 103 -6.24 0.61 11.38
CA ASN A 103 -6.22 0.66 12.85
C ASN A 103 -5.27 -0.38 13.47
N LEU A 104 -4.94 -1.43 12.73
CA LEU A 104 -4.00 -2.47 13.17
C LEU A 104 -2.54 -2.11 12.89
N ALA A 105 -2.29 -1.08 12.11
CA ALA A 105 -0.94 -0.61 11.82
C ALA A 105 -0.41 0.19 13.03
N GLU A 106 0.52 -0.39 13.77
CA GLU A 106 1.07 0.23 14.99
C GLU A 106 1.77 1.58 14.71
N GLN A 107 2.32 1.73 13.53
CA GLN A 107 3.13 2.90 13.17
C GLN A 107 2.39 3.92 12.29
N LEU A 108 1.31 3.51 11.64
CA LEU A 108 0.44 4.37 10.85
C LEU A 108 -0.91 4.44 11.55
N THR A 109 -1.30 5.62 11.93
CA THR A 109 -2.57 5.83 12.66
C THR A 109 -3.68 6.23 11.69
N SER A 110 -4.92 6.09 12.12
CA SER A 110 -6.07 6.55 11.35
C SER A 110 -6.01 8.05 11.02
N SER A 111 -5.26 8.85 11.81
CA SER A 111 -5.00 10.26 11.52
C SER A 111 -4.05 10.46 10.34
N ASP A 112 -3.06 9.58 10.16
CA ASP A 112 -2.11 9.68 9.04
C ASP A 112 -2.81 9.49 7.69
N PHE A 113 -3.88 8.70 7.66
CA PHE A 113 -4.73 8.51 6.49
C PHE A 113 -5.93 9.46 6.40
N GLY A 114 -6.07 10.39 7.35
CA GLY A 114 -7.20 11.29 7.37
C GLY A 114 -8.54 10.64 7.73
N VAL A 115 -8.56 9.40 8.20
CA VAL A 115 -9.78 8.68 8.57
C VAL A 115 -10.42 9.30 9.82
N SER A 116 -9.63 9.58 10.85
CA SER A 116 -10.12 10.18 12.09
C SER A 116 -10.55 11.65 11.92
N THR A 117 -10.02 12.33 10.91
CA THR A 117 -10.39 13.72 10.57
C THR A 117 -11.59 13.81 9.62
N GLY A 118 -12.14 12.67 9.19
CA GLY A 118 -13.24 12.60 8.24
C GLY A 118 -12.86 12.88 6.78
N LEU A 119 -11.57 13.02 6.48
CA LEU A 119 -11.11 13.20 5.09
C LEU A 119 -11.36 11.98 4.23
N ILE A 120 -11.31 10.78 4.81
CA ILE A 120 -11.63 9.53 4.13
C ILE A 120 -12.91 8.95 4.75
N SER A 121 -14.04 9.38 4.23
CA SER A 121 -15.35 8.76 4.52
C SER A 121 -15.53 7.50 3.67
N GLN A 122 -16.50 6.67 4.02
CA GLN A 122 -16.86 5.51 3.22
C GLN A 122 -17.13 5.87 1.76
N SER A 123 -17.93 6.91 1.53
CA SER A 123 -18.26 7.36 0.16
C SER A 123 -17.01 7.80 -0.61
N TYR A 124 -16.08 8.48 0.07
CA TYR A 124 -14.82 8.89 -0.55
C TYR A 124 -13.93 7.68 -0.87
N TRP A 125 -13.82 6.73 0.05
CA TRP A 125 -13.04 5.51 -0.17
C TRP A 125 -13.63 4.67 -1.32
N GLU A 126 -14.95 4.57 -1.42
CA GLU A 126 -15.62 3.86 -2.51
C GLU A 126 -15.35 4.48 -3.89
N MET A 127 -15.11 5.79 -3.94
CA MET A 127 -14.70 6.49 -5.16
C MET A 127 -13.23 6.25 -5.51
N SER A 128 -12.34 6.18 -4.52
CA SER A 128 -10.89 6.11 -4.73
C SER A 128 -10.34 4.68 -4.65
N LYS A 129 -10.99 3.79 -3.89
CA LYS A 129 -10.64 2.37 -3.77
C LYS A 129 -9.17 2.09 -3.46
N TRP A 130 -8.64 2.68 -2.40
CA TRP A 130 -7.33 2.33 -1.91
C TRP A 130 -7.36 1.04 -1.09
N TYR A 131 -6.35 0.20 -1.27
CA TYR A 131 -6.25 -1.08 -0.59
C TYR A 131 -5.03 -1.06 0.33
N PHE A 132 -5.27 -1.09 1.63
CA PHE A 132 -4.22 -1.05 2.63
C PHE A 132 -4.14 -2.39 3.36
N VAL A 133 -2.92 -2.92 3.50
CA VAL A 133 -2.64 -4.15 4.24
C VAL A 133 -1.54 -3.90 5.25
N ASN A 134 -1.86 -4.07 6.51
CA ASN A 134 -0.86 -4.11 7.58
C ASN A 134 -0.06 -5.40 7.48
N VAL A 135 1.24 -5.28 7.24
CA VAL A 135 2.14 -6.42 7.07
C VAL A 135 2.99 -6.72 8.32
N GLU A 136 2.92 -5.88 9.32
CA GLU A 136 3.69 -6.03 10.55
C GLU A 136 3.35 -7.32 11.32
N ARG A 137 2.13 -7.81 11.19
CA ARG A 137 1.66 -9.05 11.82
C ARG A 137 2.36 -10.31 11.35
N GLY A 138 2.84 -10.35 10.12
CA GLY A 138 3.48 -11.52 9.54
C GLY A 138 4.92 -11.75 10.01
N ILE A 139 5.46 -10.84 10.83
CA ILE A 139 6.88 -10.85 11.17
C ILE A 139 7.07 -11.32 12.61
N LEU A 140 6.98 -12.62 12.82
CA LEU A 140 7.03 -13.15 14.19
C LEU A 140 8.42 -13.38 14.76
N ALA A 141 9.49 -13.50 13.99
CA ALA A 141 10.75 -13.97 14.58
C ALA A 141 12.04 -13.33 14.07
N ASP A 142 12.04 -12.64 12.95
CA ASP A 142 13.31 -12.26 12.34
C ASP A 142 13.24 -10.86 11.69
N LYS A 143 13.12 -9.85 12.55
CA LYS A 143 12.97 -8.45 12.14
C LYS A 143 14.22 -7.86 11.46
N LEU A 144 15.32 -8.58 11.43
CA LEU A 144 16.62 -8.04 10.98
C LEU A 144 17.01 -8.47 9.56
N GLN A 145 16.25 -9.35 8.92
CA GLN A 145 16.60 -9.83 7.59
C GLN A 145 15.73 -9.20 6.50
N PRO A 146 16.32 -8.84 5.35
CA PRO A 146 15.57 -8.39 4.19
C PRO A 146 14.58 -9.49 3.74
N ARG A 147 13.35 -9.10 3.46
CA ARG A 147 12.30 -10.03 3.04
C ARG A 147 11.70 -9.63 1.71
N ASN A 148 11.35 -10.64 0.95
CA ASN A 148 10.61 -10.46 -0.29
C ASN A 148 9.16 -10.12 0.03
N ILE A 149 8.62 -9.12 -0.65
CA ILE A 149 7.22 -8.72 -0.56
C ILE A 149 6.56 -9.01 -1.89
N ASN A 150 5.58 -9.91 -1.86
CA ASN A 150 4.74 -10.25 -3.01
C ASN A 150 3.35 -9.68 -2.82
N VAL A 151 2.78 -9.16 -3.91
CA VAL A 151 1.39 -8.72 -3.95
C VAL A 151 0.69 -9.46 -5.07
N SER A 152 -0.45 -10.05 -4.76
CA SER A 152 -1.30 -10.71 -5.75
C SER A 152 -2.76 -10.30 -5.58
N PHE A 153 -3.47 -10.14 -6.69
CA PHE A 153 -4.91 -9.86 -6.74
C PHE A 153 -5.45 -10.18 -8.13
N THR A 154 -6.76 -10.14 -8.25
CA THR A 154 -7.47 -10.19 -9.53
C THR A 154 -8.10 -8.82 -9.79
N ASN A 155 -7.84 -8.26 -10.97
CA ASN A 155 -8.55 -7.06 -11.42
C ASN A 155 -9.98 -7.44 -11.82
N ASN A 156 -10.93 -7.19 -10.94
CA ASN A 156 -12.36 -7.43 -11.18
C ASN A 156 -13.07 -6.19 -11.76
N SER A 157 -12.32 -5.22 -12.23
CA SER A 157 -12.83 -4.04 -12.92
C SER A 157 -13.15 -4.39 -14.37
N ASN A 158 -14.15 -3.74 -14.95
CA ASN A 158 -14.48 -3.90 -16.36
C ASN A 158 -13.51 -3.20 -17.32
N VAL A 159 -12.42 -2.63 -16.78
CA VAL A 159 -11.41 -1.86 -17.51
C VAL A 159 -10.01 -2.32 -17.13
N PRO A 160 -9.03 -2.15 -18.00
CA PRO A 160 -7.62 -2.29 -17.62
C PRO A 160 -7.26 -1.26 -16.56
N ILE A 161 -6.37 -1.63 -15.66
CA ILE A 161 -5.92 -0.75 -14.58
C ILE A 161 -4.41 -0.63 -14.56
N ASP A 162 -3.98 0.52 -14.06
CA ASP A 162 -2.60 0.76 -13.63
C ASP A 162 -2.58 0.77 -12.11
N VAL A 163 -1.50 0.30 -11.51
CA VAL A 163 -1.41 0.19 -10.05
C VAL A 163 -0.10 0.78 -9.57
N ILE A 164 -0.20 1.64 -8.56
CA ILE A 164 0.96 2.11 -7.79
C ILE A 164 0.92 1.43 -6.43
N ILE A 165 2.02 0.80 -6.05
CA ILE A 165 2.17 0.10 -4.78
C ILE A 165 3.23 0.83 -3.95
N PHE A 166 2.83 1.30 -2.77
CA PHE A 166 3.70 1.87 -1.77
C PHE A 166 3.99 0.82 -0.70
N THR A 167 5.25 0.55 -0.48
CA THR A 167 5.69 -0.30 0.63
C THR A 167 6.32 0.57 1.70
N PHE A 168 5.65 0.67 2.84
CA PHE A 168 6.13 1.41 4.01
C PHE A 168 7.03 0.53 4.85
N TYR A 169 8.08 1.13 5.39
CA TYR A 169 9.02 0.44 6.29
C TYR A 169 9.62 1.39 7.31
N SER A 170 10.07 0.84 8.40
CA SER A 170 10.85 1.56 9.40
C SER A 170 12.33 1.34 9.17
N ASP A 171 13.08 2.41 9.28
CA ASP A 171 14.54 2.39 9.19
C ASP A 171 15.14 3.16 10.38
N GLN A 172 16.41 2.96 10.65
CA GLN A 172 17.08 3.49 11.81
C GLN A 172 18.38 4.18 11.41
N LEU A 173 18.55 5.40 11.91
CA LEU A 173 19.81 6.11 11.85
C LEU A 173 20.47 6.07 13.21
N THR A 174 21.77 5.86 13.24
CA THR A 174 22.59 5.96 14.44
C THR A 174 23.48 7.19 14.34
N ILE A 175 23.41 8.05 15.35
CA ILE A 175 24.18 9.30 15.42
C ILE A 175 25.19 9.14 16.54
N ASP A 176 26.44 9.25 16.21
CA ASP A 176 27.51 9.43 17.22
C ASP A 176 27.45 10.88 17.75
N VAL A 177 27.11 11.02 19.01
CA VAL A 177 26.89 12.33 19.62
C VAL A 177 28.19 13.12 19.79
N GLU A 178 29.32 12.44 19.88
CA GLU A 178 30.64 13.09 20.08
C GLU A 178 31.20 13.60 18.75
N THR A 179 31.04 12.85 17.68
CA THR A 179 31.63 13.19 16.37
C THR A 179 30.61 13.79 15.40
N GLY A 180 29.29 13.64 15.67
CA GLY A 180 28.23 14.05 14.77
C GLY A 180 28.09 13.14 13.52
N ILE A 181 28.81 12.03 13.47
CA ILE A 181 28.75 11.10 12.34
C ILE A 181 27.41 10.36 12.37
N VAL A 182 26.72 10.38 11.23
CA VAL A 182 25.45 9.64 11.02
C VAL A 182 25.76 8.38 10.21
N THR A 183 25.36 7.25 10.75
CA THR A 183 25.46 5.94 10.07
C THR A 183 24.07 5.33 9.91
N LYS A 184 23.86 4.66 8.78
CA LYS A 184 22.63 3.95 8.43
C LYS A 184 22.86 2.45 8.51
#